data_1e86e60ed6e40c323bac4689d9b74c5d
#
_entry.id   1e86e60ed6e40c323bac4689d9b74c5d
#
_cell.length_a   1.000
_cell.length_b   1.000
_cell.length_c   1.000
_cell.angle_alpha   90.00
_cell.angle_beta   90.00
_cell.angle_gamma   90.00
#
_symmetry.space_group_name_H-M   'P 1'
#
loop_
_entity.id
_entity.type
_entity.pdbx_description
1 polymer ?
#
loop_
_entity_poly.entity_id
_entity_poly.type
_entity_poly.pdbx_seq_one_letter_code
_entity_poly.pdbx_strand_id
1 'polypeptide(L)'
;MTASRSRNHGSHNPGWMPFSAVRVTLAGVTLCGLLITAPSDAQAQVQLFPSLQGGTQDQPDAQTSDQPSATPEPTAPSGMAVETLGAVDTEAVGALPDTAVALPPDLWTGLSRSSIAALINGLTGNGDYPVVRELAKRLLLSAAALPSQESGTPISVLHARIEALARMGFAREAETLARAGADALRDPDGLAALARSQLSAYDLPEACSTATNAVTPSNDVFWQKLIAFCQAVAGQKDQASLAAQTLFDTGVEDPVYFTLMDSITLGLSPELKALTPEGAMHYAMLRFSGAAVPFGSTDPLITQLAVQQSPDLDVAESATRRGLLSPEALADKYLAEAFKPSALDAPLEALDKISPAAGRALLYQVLLKWEIPALRAEAVSVALSRARSDGLLIAIAPVFATPAMTIPPSNDLLWFAEDAARLFYMTGHMDRARQWHALLRSHATANADSAASNARLWHLAMLSGETGQALGQSRRGWDQAIIDGAEDPDAGRAYLETLKALVQAATGGEPLASEAELRADAMAAQPETGIGAAALPLHLLSRAAEAERMGEVVALSIAVLSIGPAQQLNPSTPIAVVRALTAVGLQRDARQLAMETAVLSAPNPAPMDR
;
A
#
# COMPACT_ATOMS: atom_id res chain seq x y z
N MET A 1 -13.42 -55.34 34.90
CA MET A 1 -12.41 -56.20 35.54
C MET A 1 -11.14 -55.40 35.58
N THR A 2 -10.91 -54.81 36.69
CA THR A 2 -9.87 -55.04 37.68
C THR A 2 -8.47 -54.67 37.16
N ALA A 3 -7.96 -53.58 37.64
CA ALA A 3 -7.23 -53.26 38.85
C ALA A 3 -5.73 -53.12 38.50
N SER A 4 -4.90 -52.27 38.90
CA SER A 4 -4.70 -51.51 40.14
C SER A 4 -3.18 -51.31 40.32
N ARG A 5 -2.79 -50.12 40.78
CA ARG A 5 -1.65 -49.78 41.68
C ARG A 5 -0.22 -49.92 41.10
N SER A 6 0.79 -49.11 41.46
CA SER A 6 0.98 -48.21 42.63
C SER A 6 2.24 -47.36 42.45
N ARG A 7 2.21 -46.15 42.97
CA ARG A 7 3.18 -45.37 43.76
C ARG A 7 4.68 -45.80 43.72
N ASN A 8 5.58 -44.80 43.48
CA ASN A 8 6.42 -44.39 44.60
C ASN A 8 7.10 -43.01 44.40
N HIS A 9 7.26 -42.35 45.51
CA HIS A 9 7.87 -41.09 45.86
C HIS A 9 9.37 -41.01 45.57
N GLY A 10 9.88 -39.81 45.35
CA GLY A 10 11.30 -39.48 45.40
C GLY A 10 11.51 -37.97 45.32
N SER A 11 11.37 -37.30 46.46
CA SER A 11 11.78 -35.92 46.73
C SER A 11 13.30 -35.78 46.70
N HIS A 12 13.83 -34.73 46.04
CA HIS A 12 14.99 -33.97 46.54
C HIS A 12 15.12 -32.63 45.82
N ASN A 13 14.88 -31.57 46.55
CA ASN A 13 15.48 -30.23 46.45
C ASN A 13 16.57 -30.21 47.54
N PRO A 14 17.67 -29.45 47.54
CA PRO A 14 17.77 -28.02 47.15
C PRO A 14 19.15 -27.65 46.54
N GLY A 15 19.26 -26.44 46.07
CA GLY A 15 20.57 -25.82 45.74
C GLY A 15 20.46 -24.39 45.22
N TRP A 16 20.25 -23.46 46.10
CA TRP A 16 20.53 -22.04 45.86
C TRP A 16 22.03 -21.81 45.89
N MET A 17 22.58 -21.10 44.86
CA MET A 17 23.83 -20.33 44.99
C MET A 17 23.77 -19.04 44.13
N PRO A 18 24.52 -18.00 44.49
CA PRO A 18 24.11 -16.62 44.35
C PRO A 18 24.70 -15.91 43.11
N PHE A 19 24.00 -14.84 42.74
CA PHE A 19 24.40 -13.85 41.76
C PHE A 19 25.78 -13.23 42.06
N SER A 20 26.72 -13.33 41.10
CA SER A 20 27.92 -12.50 41.06
C SER A 20 27.67 -11.27 40.19
N ALA A 21 27.70 -10.11 40.80
CA ALA A 21 27.65 -8.82 40.14
C ALA A 21 28.93 -8.56 39.33
N VAL A 22 28.81 -8.41 38.03
CA VAL A 22 29.88 -7.87 37.17
C VAL A 22 29.75 -6.34 37.15
N ARG A 23 30.71 -5.70 37.81
CA ARG A 23 30.95 -4.25 37.70
C ARG A 23 31.56 -3.96 36.30
N VAL A 24 30.85 -3.19 35.49
CA VAL A 24 31.42 -2.55 34.31
C VAL A 24 32.02 -1.21 34.70
N THR A 25 33.33 -1.12 34.58
CA THR A 25 34.12 0.10 34.76
C THR A 25 33.96 0.98 33.51
N LEU A 26 33.44 2.18 33.69
CA LEU A 26 33.50 3.25 32.68
C LEU A 26 34.96 3.74 32.56
N ALA A 27 35.55 3.56 31.38
CA ALA A 27 36.74 4.25 30.96
C ALA A 27 36.34 5.55 30.26
N GLY A 28 36.76 6.67 30.84
CA GLY A 28 36.55 8.00 30.27
C GLY A 28 37.35 8.21 29.01
N VAL A 29 36.70 8.76 27.98
CA VAL A 29 37.37 9.32 26.81
C VAL A 29 37.29 10.84 26.88
N THR A 30 38.46 11.44 26.99
CA THR A 30 38.73 12.87 27.05
C THR A 30 38.32 13.54 25.74
N LEU A 31 37.45 14.54 25.83
CA LEU A 31 37.05 15.41 24.74
C LEU A 31 38.21 16.39 24.43
N CYS A 32 38.81 16.26 23.26
CA CYS A 32 39.70 17.27 22.71
C CYS A 32 38.87 18.27 21.91
N GLY A 33 38.73 19.48 22.45
CA GLY A 33 38.01 20.57 21.80
C GLY A 33 38.83 21.13 20.64
N LEU A 34 38.21 21.20 19.48
CA LEU A 34 38.68 22.04 18.35
C LEU A 34 37.63 23.14 18.15
N LEU A 35 38.05 24.33 18.58
CA LEU A 35 37.39 25.59 18.26
C LEU A 35 37.56 25.85 16.77
N ILE A 36 36.49 25.79 15.99
CA ILE A 36 36.44 26.35 14.65
C ILE A 36 35.57 27.60 14.74
N THR A 37 36.22 28.75 14.58
CA THR A 37 35.65 30.08 14.45
C THR A 37 34.82 30.16 13.17
N ALA A 38 33.56 30.53 13.30
CA ALA A 38 32.69 30.91 12.18
C ALA A 38 33.04 32.34 11.73
N PRO A 39 33.06 32.64 10.43
CA PRO A 39 32.86 34.00 9.96
C PRO A 39 31.36 34.27 9.78
N SER A 40 30.91 35.31 10.45
CA SER A 40 29.65 35.98 10.24
C SER A 40 29.65 36.74 8.91
N ASP A 41 28.42 36.96 8.41
CA ASP A 41 28.00 37.94 7.41
C ASP A 41 28.02 37.54 5.93
N ALA A 42 26.83 37.21 5.47
CA ALA A 42 26.24 37.74 4.24
C ALA A 42 24.72 37.54 4.23
N GLN A 43 23.99 38.50 4.78
CA GLN A 43 22.56 38.67 4.48
C GLN A 43 22.42 39.25 3.06
N ALA A 44 22.07 38.44 2.11
CA ALA A 44 21.60 38.90 0.81
C ALA A 44 20.09 39.21 0.93
N GLN A 45 19.78 40.48 1.18
CA GLN A 45 18.43 41.01 0.97
C GLN A 45 18.19 41.17 -0.54
N VAL A 46 17.31 40.38 -1.07
CA VAL A 46 16.73 40.61 -2.40
C VAL A 46 15.69 41.72 -2.27
N GLN A 47 16.08 42.94 -2.68
CA GLN A 47 15.11 44.03 -2.89
C GLN A 47 14.36 43.81 -4.20
N LEU A 48 13.12 43.42 -4.09
CA LEU A 48 12.12 43.46 -5.15
C LEU A 48 11.31 44.77 -4.96
N PHE A 49 11.58 45.76 -5.75
CA PHE A 49 10.78 46.90 -6.21
C PHE A 49 11.57 48.22 -6.16
N PRO A 50 11.70 48.95 -7.28
CA PRO A 50 12.16 50.36 -7.25
C PRO A 50 10.96 51.27 -6.89
N SER A 51 11.12 51.97 -5.79
CA SER A 51 10.28 53.09 -5.38
C SER A 51 10.50 54.30 -6.30
N LEU A 52 9.47 54.75 -6.96
CA LEU A 52 9.39 56.05 -7.58
C LEU A 52 9.07 57.08 -6.50
N GLN A 53 10.06 57.87 -6.09
CA GLN A 53 9.88 59.09 -5.27
C GLN A 53 9.66 60.29 -6.15
N GLY A 54 8.74 61.12 -5.71
CA GLY A 54 8.16 62.27 -6.31
C GLY A 54 9.04 63.51 -6.46
N GLY A 55 8.55 64.42 -7.18
CA GLY A 55 8.95 65.82 -7.25
C GLY A 55 7.74 66.70 -7.30
N THR A 56 7.61 67.51 -6.26
CA THR A 56 6.63 68.58 -6.08
C THR A 56 7.06 69.84 -6.82
N GLN A 57 6.05 70.70 -7.06
CA GLN A 57 6.03 72.16 -7.32
C GLN A 57 5.65 72.55 -8.75
N ASP A 58 4.73 73.41 -9.07
CA ASP A 58 4.12 74.59 -8.53
C ASP A 58 2.88 74.94 -9.39
N GLN A 59 1.86 75.53 -8.75
CA GLN A 59 0.79 76.25 -9.37
C GLN A 59 1.21 77.71 -9.71
N PRO A 60 0.67 78.44 -10.72
CA PRO A 60 -0.53 79.19 -10.49
C PRO A 60 -1.49 79.43 -11.70
N ASP A 61 -2.74 79.57 -11.33
CA ASP A 61 -3.88 80.39 -11.88
C ASP A 61 -3.87 80.91 -13.33
N ALA A 62 -4.98 80.72 -14.04
CA ALA A 62 -6.01 81.68 -14.39
C ALA A 62 -6.81 81.43 -15.69
N GLN A 63 -8.09 81.26 -15.52
CA GLN A 63 -9.23 81.86 -16.27
C GLN A 63 -9.46 81.64 -17.79
N THR A 64 -10.66 81.20 -18.03
CA THR A 64 -11.75 81.67 -18.92
C THR A 64 -11.93 81.04 -20.30
N SER A 65 -13.15 80.47 -20.40
CA SER A 65 -14.20 80.59 -21.42
C SER A 65 -14.05 79.94 -22.80
N ASP A 66 -15.15 79.27 -23.08
CA ASP A 66 -15.95 79.09 -24.28
C ASP A 66 -15.91 77.70 -25.02
N GLN A 67 -17.09 77.14 -25.04
CA GLN A 67 -17.60 76.00 -25.76
C GLN A 67 -17.84 76.28 -27.26
N PRO A 68 -18.23 75.35 -28.13
CA PRO A 68 -18.02 73.87 -28.21
C PRO A 68 -17.55 73.42 -29.61
N SER A 69 -16.98 72.22 -29.70
CA SER A 69 -16.97 71.44 -30.95
C SER A 69 -16.80 69.95 -30.68
N ALA A 70 -17.57 69.16 -31.40
CA ALA A 70 -17.71 67.70 -31.27
C ALA A 70 -16.41 66.94 -31.29
N THR A 71 -16.23 66.09 -30.30
CA THR A 71 -15.10 65.23 -30.12
C THR A 71 -15.51 63.81 -30.46
N PRO A 72 -14.68 62.99 -31.16
CA PRO A 72 -14.87 61.56 -31.22
C PRO A 72 -14.49 60.91 -29.90
N GLU A 73 -15.31 59.97 -29.45
CA GLU A 73 -15.12 59.17 -28.25
C GLU A 73 -13.75 58.49 -28.27
N PRO A 74 -12.95 58.55 -27.18
CA PRO A 74 -11.76 57.74 -27.05
C PRO A 74 -12.18 56.31 -26.68
N THR A 75 -11.79 55.37 -27.51
CA THR A 75 -11.83 53.94 -27.20
C THR A 75 -11.10 53.72 -25.89
N ALA A 76 -11.81 53.28 -24.86
CA ALA A 76 -11.23 52.86 -23.60
C ALA A 76 -10.20 51.74 -23.83
N PRO A 77 -9.01 51.79 -23.20
CA PRO A 77 -8.09 50.67 -23.25
C PRO A 77 -8.77 49.46 -22.59
N SER A 78 -8.71 48.33 -23.27
CA SER A 78 -9.16 47.03 -22.75
C SER A 78 -8.60 46.85 -21.35
N GLY A 79 -9.44 46.99 -20.34
CA GLY A 79 -9.06 46.71 -18.96
C GLY A 79 -8.55 45.27 -18.88
N MET A 80 -7.37 45.09 -18.34
CA MET A 80 -6.98 43.79 -17.84
C MET A 80 -8.09 43.29 -16.92
N ALA A 81 -8.78 42.23 -17.34
CA ALA A 81 -9.64 41.51 -16.43
C ALA A 81 -8.72 40.92 -15.34
N VAL A 82 -8.75 41.55 -14.17
CA VAL A 82 -8.19 40.93 -12.97
C VAL A 82 -9.17 39.82 -12.61
N GLU A 83 -8.90 38.60 -13.08
CA GLU A 83 -9.53 37.42 -12.51
C GLU A 83 -9.13 37.41 -11.02
N THR A 84 -10.08 37.66 -10.16
CA THR A 84 -9.92 37.36 -8.74
C THR A 84 -9.68 35.86 -8.65
N LEU A 85 -8.46 35.48 -8.26
CA LEU A 85 -8.17 34.11 -7.87
C LEU A 85 -9.27 33.69 -6.89
N GLY A 86 -10.10 32.73 -7.28
CA GLY A 86 -11.13 32.17 -6.39
C GLY A 86 -10.50 31.75 -5.07
N ALA A 87 -11.25 31.83 -3.98
CA ALA A 87 -10.78 31.38 -2.69
C ALA A 87 -10.22 29.95 -2.84
N VAL A 88 -8.99 29.75 -2.37
CA VAL A 88 -8.34 28.42 -2.42
C VAL A 88 -9.22 27.45 -1.64
N ASP A 89 -9.68 26.38 -2.31
CA ASP A 89 -10.44 25.32 -1.62
C ASP A 89 -9.51 24.58 -0.67
N THR A 90 -9.73 24.77 0.63
CA THR A 90 -8.90 24.18 1.69
C THR A 90 -9.01 22.66 1.77
N GLU A 91 -10.02 22.04 1.12
CA GLU A 91 -10.15 20.58 1.01
C GLU A 91 -9.35 19.97 -0.15
N ALA A 92 -8.87 20.81 -1.08
CA ALA A 92 -8.09 20.35 -2.25
C ALA A 92 -6.65 19.95 -1.93
N VAL A 93 -6.28 19.89 -0.65
CA VAL A 93 -4.92 19.56 -0.18
C VAL A 93 -4.50 18.16 -0.55
N GLY A 94 -3.19 17.97 -0.70
CA GLY A 94 -2.54 16.67 -0.86
C GLY A 94 -1.51 16.41 0.24
N ALA A 95 -1.13 15.14 0.39
CA ALA A 95 -0.14 14.70 1.38
C ALA A 95 0.77 13.59 0.83
N LEU A 96 0.97 13.56 -0.49
CA LEU A 96 1.92 12.64 -1.11
C LEU A 96 3.36 13.09 -0.80
N PRO A 97 4.27 12.15 -0.50
CA PRO A 97 5.69 12.46 -0.42
C PRO A 97 6.24 12.86 -1.80
N ASP A 98 7.29 13.71 -1.83
CA ASP A 98 7.92 14.22 -3.05
C ASP A 98 8.43 13.13 -4.01
N THR A 99 8.68 11.93 -3.48
CA THR A 99 9.14 10.76 -4.26
C THR A 99 8.01 10.03 -4.97
N ALA A 100 6.75 10.31 -4.64
CA ALA A 100 5.58 9.66 -5.22
C ALA A 100 5.07 10.43 -6.45
N VAL A 101 4.56 9.70 -7.43
CA VAL A 101 3.93 10.29 -8.62
C VAL A 101 2.48 10.64 -8.31
N ALA A 102 2.19 11.92 -8.16
CA ALA A 102 0.83 12.40 -7.93
C ALA A 102 -0.08 12.15 -9.13
N LEU A 103 -1.36 11.98 -8.88
CA LEU A 103 -2.38 12.06 -9.91
C LEU A 103 -2.62 13.54 -10.29
N PRO A 104 -3.10 13.83 -11.51
CA PRO A 104 -3.23 15.21 -11.98
C PRO A 104 -4.26 16.03 -11.17
N PRO A 105 -4.10 17.36 -11.11
CA PRO A 105 -4.94 18.21 -10.27
C PRO A 105 -6.41 18.30 -10.74
N ASP A 106 -6.70 17.94 -11.98
CA ASP A 106 -8.03 17.88 -12.59
C ASP A 106 -8.71 16.51 -12.45
N LEU A 107 -8.17 15.65 -11.58
CA LEU A 107 -8.58 14.27 -11.29
C LEU A 107 -10.11 14.06 -11.22
N TRP A 108 -10.85 15.02 -10.64
CA TRP A 108 -12.28 14.92 -10.39
C TRP A 108 -13.16 15.66 -11.40
N THR A 109 -12.61 16.04 -12.55
CA THR A 109 -13.36 16.76 -13.57
C THR A 109 -14.60 15.96 -14.03
N GLY A 110 -15.73 16.65 -14.12
CA GLY A 110 -17.00 16.06 -14.57
C GLY A 110 -17.79 15.30 -13.49
N LEU A 111 -17.34 15.33 -12.23
CA LEU A 111 -18.04 14.72 -11.10
C LEU A 111 -18.55 15.80 -10.14
N SER A 112 -19.61 15.49 -9.40
CA SER A 112 -20.08 16.29 -8.26
C SER A 112 -19.39 15.86 -6.95
N ARG A 113 -19.38 16.70 -5.90
CA ARG A 113 -18.83 16.35 -4.59
C ARG A 113 -19.50 15.12 -4.00
N SER A 114 -20.82 14.99 -4.15
CA SER A 114 -21.58 13.83 -3.70
C SER A 114 -21.14 12.54 -4.40
N SER A 115 -20.89 12.60 -5.71
CA SER A 115 -20.38 11.46 -6.48
C SER A 115 -18.96 11.08 -6.05
N ILE A 116 -18.08 12.06 -5.85
CA ILE A 116 -16.70 11.84 -5.38
C ILE A 116 -16.71 11.17 -4.00
N ALA A 117 -17.47 11.71 -3.05
CA ALA A 117 -17.59 11.16 -1.71
C ALA A 117 -18.18 9.73 -1.73
N ALA A 118 -19.19 9.47 -2.57
CA ALA A 118 -19.74 8.13 -2.74
C ALA A 118 -18.72 7.12 -3.28
N LEU A 119 -17.92 7.51 -4.28
CA LEU A 119 -16.84 6.67 -4.83
C LEU A 119 -15.79 6.38 -3.75
N ILE A 120 -15.33 7.39 -3.02
CA ILE A 120 -14.33 7.24 -1.95
C ILE A 120 -14.86 6.37 -0.80
N ASN A 121 -16.10 6.56 -0.40
CA ASN A 121 -16.75 5.76 0.65
C ASN A 121 -16.95 4.30 0.26
N GLY A 122 -17.06 4.01 -1.04
CA GLY A 122 -17.12 2.66 -1.58
C GLY A 122 -15.78 1.93 -1.64
N LEU A 123 -14.66 2.60 -1.38
CA LEU A 123 -13.35 1.96 -1.40
C LEU A 123 -13.17 1.01 -0.22
N THR A 124 -12.72 -0.21 -0.51
CA THR A 124 -12.37 -1.23 0.47
C THR A 124 -10.90 -1.59 0.35
N GLY A 125 -10.26 -1.91 1.47
CA GLY A 125 -8.83 -2.28 1.50
C GLY A 125 -8.55 -3.76 1.24
N ASN A 126 -9.50 -4.51 0.69
CA ASN A 126 -9.46 -5.98 0.67
C ASN A 126 -8.73 -6.57 -0.56
N GLY A 127 -8.21 -5.77 -1.46
CA GLY A 127 -7.54 -6.25 -2.67
C GLY A 127 -6.10 -6.73 -2.42
N ASP A 128 -5.74 -7.85 -3.05
CA ASP A 128 -4.40 -8.46 -2.95
C ASP A 128 -3.38 -7.86 -3.95
N TYR A 129 -3.81 -6.99 -4.87
CA TYR A 129 -2.93 -6.38 -5.87
C TYR A 129 -2.13 -5.21 -5.27
N PRO A 130 -0.78 -5.29 -5.20
CA PRO A 130 0.06 -4.19 -4.68
C PRO A 130 -0.12 -2.88 -5.46
N VAL A 131 -0.23 -2.94 -6.79
CA VAL A 131 -0.44 -1.75 -7.63
C VAL A 131 -1.76 -1.05 -7.33
N VAL A 132 -2.82 -1.81 -7.01
CA VAL A 132 -4.14 -1.25 -6.66
C VAL A 132 -4.09 -0.51 -5.32
N ARG A 133 -3.34 -1.03 -4.36
CA ARG A 133 -3.12 -0.38 -3.06
C ARG A 133 -2.34 0.93 -3.22
N GLU A 134 -1.33 0.94 -4.08
CA GLU A 134 -0.57 2.16 -4.38
C GLU A 134 -1.42 3.20 -5.14
N LEU A 135 -2.23 2.77 -6.09
CA LEU A 135 -3.22 3.64 -6.76
C LEU A 135 -4.21 4.24 -5.77
N ALA A 136 -4.70 3.44 -4.80
CA ALA A 136 -5.61 3.93 -3.76
C ALA A 136 -4.95 5.01 -2.89
N LYS A 137 -3.70 4.82 -2.47
CA LYS A 137 -2.96 5.86 -1.74
C LYS A 137 -2.81 7.13 -2.59
N ARG A 138 -2.41 7.00 -3.84
CA ARG A 138 -2.25 8.13 -4.75
C ARG A 138 -3.57 8.86 -4.99
N LEU A 139 -4.69 8.12 -5.19
CA LEU A 139 -6.02 8.70 -5.34
C LEU A 139 -6.41 9.55 -4.12
N LEU A 140 -6.17 9.03 -2.92
CA LEU A 140 -6.59 9.66 -1.68
C LEU A 140 -5.63 10.76 -1.19
N LEU A 141 -4.36 10.74 -1.61
CA LEU A 141 -3.32 11.67 -1.14
C LEU A 141 -2.95 12.74 -2.16
N SER A 142 -3.33 12.62 -3.43
CA SER A 142 -3.06 13.67 -4.42
C SER A 142 -3.87 14.93 -4.13
N ALA A 143 -3.25 16.10 -4.30
CA ALA A 143 -3.96 17.36 -4.34
C ALA A 143 -4.77 17.43 -5.63
N ALA A 144 -6.06 17.74 -5.54
CA ALA A 144 -6.93 17.85 -6.70
C ALA A 144 -8.00 18.92 -6.50
N ALA A 145 -8.32 19.66 -7.56
CA ALA A 145 -9.40 20.62 -7.57
C ALA A 145 -10.75 19.92 -7.35
N LEU A 146 -11.56 20.48 -6.48
CA LEU A 146 -12.88 19.96 -6.17
C LEU A 146 -13.96 20.84 -6.83
N PRO A 147 -15.09 20.25 -7.27
CA PRO A 147 -16.22 21.03 -7.75
C PRO A 147 -16.82 21.87 -6.63
N SER A 148 -17.57 22.92 -6.98
CA SER A 148 -18.29 23.74 -6.00
C SER A 148 -19.24 22.90 -5.16
N GLN A 149 -19.51 23.35 -3.92
CA GLN A 149 -20.49 22.70 -3.04
C GLN A 149 -21.88 22.70 -3.70
N GLU A 150 -22.55 21.56 -3.60
CA GLU A 150 -23.93 21.40 -4.04
C GLU A 150 -24.90 22.08 -3.05
N SER A 151 -26.12 22.35 -3.49
CA SER A 151 -27.16 22.86 -2.61
C SER A 151 -27.57 21.80 -1.59
N GLY A 152 -27.56 22.13 -0.30
CA GLY A 152 -27.92 21.22 0.78
C GLY A 152 -26.86 21.14 1.88
N THR A 153 -26.77 19.99 2.54
CA THR A 153 -25.74 19.75 3.55
C THR A 153 -24.36 19.74 2.90
N PRO A 154 -23.37 20.51 3.41
CA PRO A 154 -22.03 20.50 2.87
C PRO A 154 -21.42 19.09 2.92
N ILE A 155 -20.75 18.69 1.83
CA ILE A 155 -20.06 17.41 1.71
C ILE A 155 -18.57 17.66 1.76
N SER A 156 -17.90 17.15 2.80
CA SER A 156 -16.45 17.20 2.89
C SER A 156 -15.83 15.98 2.20
N VAL A 157 -15.16 16.25 1.08
CA VAL A 157 -14.38 15.24 0.36
C VAL A 157 -13.10 14.92 1.14
N LEU A 158 -12.51 15.88 1.83
CA LEU A 158 -11.34 15.67 2.67
C LEU A 158 -11.64 14.68 3.80
N HIS A 159 -12.77 14.83 4.48
CA HIS A 159 -13.21 13.90 5.53
C HIS A 159 -13.36 12.47 4.95
N ALA A 160 -14.03 12.30 3.82
CA ALA A 160 -14.18 10.99 3.16
C ALA A 160 -12.82 10.36 2.81
N ARG A 161 -11.84 11.15 2.34
CA ARG A 161 -10.47 10.71 2.03
C ARG A 161 -9.74 10.20 3.29
N ILE A 162 -9.80 10.95 4.39
CA ILE A 162 -9.17 10.59 5.68
C ILE A 162 -9.75 9.28 6.20
N GLU A 163 -11.08 9.16 6.22
CA GLU A 163 -11.74 7.94 6.68
C GLU A 163 -11.44 6.73 5.78
N ALA A 164 -11.38 6.92 4.46
CA ALA A 164 -11.03 5.84 3.54
C ALA A 164 -9.60 5.34 3.78
N LEU A 165 -8.63 6.24 3.97
CA LEU A 165 -7.25 5.88 4.33
C LEU A 165 -7.19 5.07 5.62
N ALA A 166 -7.90 5.49 6.65
CA ALA A 166 -7.96 4.77 7.93
C ALA A 166 -8.59 3.37 7.77
N ARG A 167 -9.72 3.26 7.07
CA ARG A 167 -10.39 1.98 6.76
C ARG A 167 -9.51 1.02 5.95
N MET A 168 -8.60 1.55 5.14
CA MET A 168 -7.65 0.75 4.35
C MET A 168 -6.36 0.41 5.10
N GLY A 169 -6.20 0.85 6.36
CA GLY A 169 -5.04 0.59 7.18
C GLY A 169 -3.87 1.56 6.94
N PHE A 170 -4.09 2.68 6.25
CA PHE A 170 -3.10 3.73 5.98
C PHE A 170 -3.16 4.83 7.06
N ALA A 171 -2.93 4.44 8.32
CA ALA A 171 -3.11 5.30 9.48
C ALA A 171 -2.25 6.56 9.47
N ARG A 172 -0.97 6.43 9.08
CA ARG A 172 -0.03 7.56 9.04
C ARG A 172 -0.36 8.52 7.90
N GLU A 173 -0.76 7.98 6.77
CA GLU A 173 -1.20 8.75 5.61
C GLU A 173 -2.49 9.51 5.91
N ALA A 174 -3.44 8.89 6.62
CA ALA A 174 -4.67 9.54 7.08
C ALA A 174 -4.37 10.74 7.99
N GLU A 175 -3.48 10.56 8.96
CA GLU A 175 -3.06 11.61 9.88
C GLU A 175 -2.30 12.74 9.15
N THR A 176 -1.38 12.39 8.24
CA THR A 176 -0.63 13.38 7.45
C THR A 176 -1.57 14.23 6.59
N LEU A 177 -2.57 13.60 5.95
CA LEU A 177 -3.58 14.31 5.16
C LEU A 177 -4.48 15.20 6.04
N ALA A 178 -4.91 14.69 7.20
CA ALA A 178 -5.74 15.44 8.15
C ALA A 178 -4.99 16.66 8.69
N ARG A 179 -3.71 16.53 8.98
CA ARG A 179 -2.85 17.65 9.41
C ARG A 179 -2.67 18.68 8.29
N ALA A 180 -2.45 18.24 7.05
CA ALA A 180 -2.34 19.13 5.90
C ALA A 180 -3.62 19.93 5.64
N GLY A 181 -4.79 19.33 5.92
CA GLY A 181 -6.11 19.94 5.74
C GLY A 181 -6.75 20.47 7.02
N ALA A 182 -6.02 20.67 8.11
CA ALA A 182 -6.57 21.04 9.42
C ALA A 182 -7.43 22.33 9.37
N ASP A 183 -7.10 23.26 8.48
CA ASP A 183 -7.89 24.49 8.30
C ASP A 183 -9.30 24.24 7.74
N ALA A 184 -9.51 23.16 7.01
CA ALA A 184 -10.81 22.72 6.51
C ALA A 184 -11.59 21.85 7.51
N LEU A 185 -10.92 21.31 8.54
CA LEU A 185 -11.49 20.38 9.52
C LEU A 185 -11.85 21.09 10.85
N ARG A 186 -12.49 22.27 10.78
CA ARG A 186 -12.83 23.08 11.97
C ARG A 186 -14.24 22.85 12.51
N ASP A 187 -15.09 22.21 11.76
CA ASP A 187 -16.43 21.81 12.18
C ASP A 187 -16.33 20.56 13.11
N PRO A 188 -17.36 20.25 13.89
CA PRO A 188 -17.31 19.15 14.86
C PRO A 188 -16.94 17.78 14.24
N ASP A 189 -17.45 17.47 13.04
CA ASP A 189 -17.18 16.21 12.35
C ASP A 189 -15.75 16.16 11.81
N GLY A 190 -15.26 17.29 11.28
CA GLY A 190 -13.87 17.43 10.82
C GLY A 190 -12.86 17.29 11.96
N LEU A 191 -13.12 17.95 13.11
CA LEU A 191 -12.29 17.80 14.30
C LEU A 191 -12.28 16.34 14.81
N ALA A 192 -13.43 15.66 14.77
CA ALA A 192 -13.52 14.25 15.14
C ALA A 192 -12.73 13.35 14.17
N ALA A 193 -12.77 13.64 12.86
CA ALA A 193 -11.94 12.93 11.86
C ALA A 193 -10.45 13.17 12.11
N LEU A 194 -10.04 14.41 12.43
CA LEU A 194 -8.67 14.73 12.79
C LEU A 194 -8.22 13.93 14.04
N ALA A 195 -9.01 13.96 15.13
CA ALA A 195 -8.70 13.25 16.34
C ALA A 195 -8.62 11.72 16.13
N ARG A 196 -9.55 11.14 15.33
CA ARG A 196 -9.52 9.72 14.97
C ARG A 196 -8.26 9.37 14.15
N SER A 197 -7.85 10.22 13.22
CA SER A 197 -6.63 9.98 12.43
C SER A 197 -5.38 10.02 13.31
N GLN A 198 -5.29 10.95 14.27
CA GLN A 198 -4.21 11.03 15.26
C GLN A 198 -4.17 9.79 16.16
N LEU A 199 -5.32 9.30 16.63
CA LEU A 199 -5.42 8.03 17.39
C LEU A 199 -4.97 6.83 16.54
N SER A 200 -5.37 6.77 15.27
CA SER A 200 -4.97 5.71 14.33
C SER A 200 -3.46 5.68 14.09
N ALA A 201 -2.83 6.84 14.01
CA ALA A 201 -1.38 6.98 13.89
C ALA A 201 -0.65 6.77 15.24
N TYR A 202 -1.40 6.65 16.35
CA TYR A 202 -0.89 6.62 17.72
C TYR A 202 -0.16 7.91 18.13
N ASP A 203 -0.61 9.05 17.61
CA ASP A 203 -0.14 10.36 18.04
C ASP A 203 -1.03 10.87 19.19
N LEU A 204 -0.83 10.29 20.39
CA LEU A 204 -1.65 10.57 21.57
C LEU A 204 -1.52 12.02 22.04
N PRO A 205 -0.33 12.66 22.05
CA PRO A 205 -0.22 14.07 22.44
C PRO A 205 -1.11 14.98 21.59
N GLU A 206 -1.07 14.83 20.28
CA GLU A 206 -1.88 15.64 19.36
C GLU A 206 -3.37 15.32 19.47
N ALA A 207 -3.74 14.03 19.59
CA ALA A 207 -5.15 13.64 19.79
C ALA A 207 -5.74 14.25 21.07
N CYS A 208 -4.98 14.26 22.15
CA CYS A 208 -5.40 14.86 23.41
C CYS A 208 -5.40 16.39 23.37
N SER A 209 -4.47 17.01 22.63
CA SER A 209 -4.49 18.46 22.35
C SER A 209 -5.74 18.84 21.56
N THR A 210 -6.05 18.09 20.50
CA THR A 210 -7.27 18.29 19.71
C THR A 210 -8.52 18.17 20.58
N ALA A 211 -8.59 17.15 21.45
CA ALA A 211 -9.73 16.96 22.36
C ALA A 211 -9.91 18.11 23.37
N THR A 212 -8.81 18.69 23.85
CA THR A 212 -8.84 19.79 24.84
C THR A 212 -9.25 21.11 24.18
N ASN A 213 -8.85 21.32 22.93
CA ASN A 213 -9.08 22.56 22.20
C ASN A 213 -10.41 22.57 21.41
N ALA A 214 -11.01 21.39 21.20
CA ALA A 214 -12.27 21.28 20.51
C ALA A 214 -13.42 21.90 21.34
N VAL A 215 -14.11 22.88 20.76
CA VAL A 215 -15.39 23.37 21.31
C VAL A 215 -16.46 22.37 20.90
N THR A 216 -16.60 21.30 21.67
CA THR A 216 -17.51 20.20 21.34
C THR A 216 -18.82 20.29 22.10
N PRO A 217 -19.92 19.76 21.53
CA PRO A 217 -21.14 19.56 22.30
C PRO A 217 -20.84 18.66 23.50
N SER A 218 -21.22 19.09 24.69
CA SER A 218 -20.96 18.37 25.95
C SER A 218 -21.52 16.93 26.00
N ASN A 219 -22.38 16.57 25.04
CA ASN A 219 -23.08 15.27 24.97
C ASN A 219 -22.53 14.31 23.91
N ASP A 220 -21.47 14.65 23.18
CA ASP A 220 -20.88 13.72 22.22
C ASP A 220 -20.01 12.68 22.91
N VAL A 221 -20.44 11.42 22.83
CA VAL A 221 -19.81 10.25 23.47
C VAL A 221 -18.36 10.04 23.00
N PHE A 222 -18.04 10.30 21.74
CA PHE A 222 -16.67 10.16 21.24
C PHE A 222 -15.70 11.07 21.99
N TRP A 223 -16.05 12.35 22.15
CA TRP A 223 -15.21 13.31 22.85
C TRP A 223 -15.10 13.01 24.33
N GLN A 224 -16.21 12.61 24.97
CA GLN A 224 -16.19 12.20 26.39
C GLN A 224 -15.25 11.00 26.62
N LYS A 225 -15.32 9.97 25.75
CA LYS A 225 -14.40 8.83 25.78
C LYS A 225 -12.95 9.26 25.58
N LEU A 226 -12.70 10.13 24.59
CA LEU A 226 -11.35 10.59 24.28
C LEU A 226 -10.76 11.41 25.44
N ILE A 227 -11.52 12.32 26.04
CA ILE A 227 -11.09 13.11 27.19
C ILE A 227 -10.74 12.20 28.39
N ALA A 228 -11.60 11.22 28.69
CA ALA A 228 -11.33 10.27 29.78
C ALA A 228 -10.06 9.43 29.49
N PHE A 229 -9.86 8.98 28.25
CA PHE A 229 -8.64 8.29 27.87
C PHE A 229 -7.41 9.20 27.97
N CYS A 230 -7.50 10.46 27.54
CA CYS A 230 -6.41 11.43 27.68
C CYS A 230 -6.04 11.72 29.13
N GLN A 231 -7.02 11.76 30.06
CA GLN A 231 -6.74 11.84 31.51
C GLN A 231 -5.93 10.62 31.99
N ALA A 232 -6.28 9.41 31.50
CA ALA A 232 -5.53 8.20 31.84
C ALA A 232 -4.11 8.23 31.27
N VAL A 233 -3.92 8.70 30.03
CA VAL A 233 -2.60 8.90 29.39
C VAL A 233 -1.76 9.91 30.18
N ALA A 234 -2.37 10.98 30.70
CA ALA A 234 -1.71 11.97 31.56
C ALA A 234 -1.45 11.49 33.00
N GLY A 235 -1.77 10.24 33.32
CA GLY A 235 -1.59 9.67 34.65
C GLY A 235 -2.66 10.06 35.70
N GLN A 236 -3.71 10.77 35.30
CA GLN A 236 -4.84 11.20 36.15
C GLN A 236 -5.86 10.06 36.29
N LYS A 237 -5.41 8.92 36.80
CA LYS A 237 -6.18 7.66 36.81
C LYS A 237 -7.52 7.74 37.53
N ASP A 238 -7.59 8.44 38.64
CA ASP A 238 -8.83 8.57 39.42
C ASP A 238 -9.89 9.39 38.64
N GLN A 239 -9.47 10.45 37.98
CA GLN A 239 -10.36 11.28 37.15
C GLN A 239 -10.84 10.50 35.92
N ALA A 240 -9.93 9.77 35.26
CA ALA A 240 -10.24 8.93 34.10
C ALA A 240 -11.24 7.82 34.47
N SER A 241 -11.05 7.16 35.65
CA SER A 241 -11.95 6.13 36.15
C SER A 241 -13.34 6.69 36.44
N LEU A 242 -13.41 7.86 37.12
CA LEU A 242 -14.69 8.53 37.40
C LEU A 242 -15.42 8.94 36.11
N ALA A 243 -14.69 9.46 35.12
CA ALA A 243 -15.27 9.83 33.83
C ALA A 243 -15.81 8.60 33.07
N ALA A 244 -15.05 7.49 33.07
CA ALA A 244 -15.50 6.22 32.48
C ALA A 244 -16.74 5.65 33.20
N GLN A 245 -16.77 5.69 34.55
CA GLN A 245 -17.93 5.26 35.30
C GLN A 245 -19.17 6.12 34.98
N THR A 246 -19.00 7.43 34.86
CA THR A 246 -20.10 8.34 34.49
C THR A 246 -20.66 7.99 33.09
N LEU A 247 -19.79 7.68 32.13
CA LEU A 247 -20.20 7.21 30.79
C LEU A 247 -20.99 5.91 30.85
N PHE A 248 -20.53 4.96 31.68
CA PHE A 248 -21.23 3.68 31.89
C PHE A 248 -22.61 3.91 32.52
N ASP A 249 -22.71 4.73 33.55
CA ASP A 249 -23.95 5.04 34.27
C ASP A 249 -24.96 5.81 33.37
N THR A 250 -24.51 6.54 32.36
CA THR A 250 -25.37 7.19 31.35
C THR A 250 -25.82 6.23 30.22
N GLY A 251 -25.45 4.96 30.29
CA GLY A 251 -25.90 3.92 29.35
C GLY A 251 -25.08 3.83 28.07
N VAL A 252 -23.85 4.30 28.06
CA VAL A 252 -22.95 4.10 26.91
C VAL A 252 -22.56 2.62 26.84
N GLU A 253 -22.89 1.96 25.71
CA GLU A 253 -22.57 0.55 25.47
C GLU A 253 -21.27 0.42 24.67
N ASP A 254 -20.15 0.19 25.35
CA ASP A 254 -18.87 -0.12 24.72
C ASP A 254 -18.00 -0.97 25.67
N PRO A 255 -18.24 -2.29 25.72
CA PRO A 255 -17.55 -3.16 26.66
C PRO A 255 -16.03 -3.23 26.42
N VAL A 256 -15.56 -3.03 25.17
CA VAL A 256 -14.13 -2.97 24.86
C VAL A 256 -13.49 -1.76 25.52
N TYR A 257 -14.10 -0.58 25.31
CA TYR A 257 -13.62 0.67 25.89
C TYR A 257 -13.50 0.58 27.43
N PHE A 258 -14.56 0.13 28.11
CA PHE A 258 -14.57 0.04 29.57
C PHE A 258 -13.56 -0.99 30.09
N THR A 259 -13.46 -2.18 29.46
CA THR A 259 -12.46 -3.19 29.82
C THR A 259 -11.03 -2.65 29.68
N LEU A 260 -10.76 -1.89 28.63
CA LEU A 260 -9.44 -1.27 28.41
C LEU A 260 -9.20 -0.11 29.39
N MET A 261 -10.20 0.71 29.71
CA MET A 261 -10.08 1.76 30.71
C MET A 261 -9.77 1.19 32.09
N ASP A 262 -10.41 0.10 32.51
CA ASP A 262 -10.10 -0.61 33.76
C ASP A 262 -8.67 -1.15 33.76
N SER A 263 -8.22 -1.70 32.64
CA SER A 263 -6.84 -2.13 32.47
C SER A 263 -5.84 -0.98 32.67
N ILE A 264 -6.10 0.18 32.04
CA ILE A 264 -5.21 1.34 32.07
C ILE A 264 -5.21 2.02 33.45
N THR A 265 -6.38 2.17 34.08
CA THR A 265 -6.54 2.91 35.35
C THR A 265 -6.23 2.05 36.56
N LEU A 266 -6.71 0.82 36.60
CA LEU A 266 -6.60 -0.10 37.74
C LEU A 266 -5.45 -1.10 37.59
N GLY A 267 -4.83 -1.21 36.41
CA GLY A 267 -3.76 -2.17 36.16
C GLY A 267 -4.25 -3.62 36.03
N LEU A 268 -5.52 -3.83 35.72
CA LEU A 268 -6.11 -5.15 35.55
C LEU A 268 -5.72 -5.75 34.18
N SER A 269 -5.58 -7.07 34.10
CA SER A 269 -5.41 -7.75 32.81
C SER A 269 -6.74 -7.79 32.07
N PRO A 270 -6.86 -7.22 30.85
CA PRO A 270 -8.14 -7.16 30.17
C PRO A 270 -8.53 -8.52 29.59
N GLU A 271 -9.79 -8.93 29.80
CA GLU A 271 -10.38 -10.13 29.20
C GLU A 271 -11.07 -9.79 27.87
N LEU A 272 -10.31 -9.79 26.78
CA LEU A 272 -10.78 -9.38 25.45
C LEU A 272 -11.23 -10.54 24.54
N LYS A 273 -11.13 -11.81 24.98
CA LYS A 273 -11.36 -12.99 24.12
C LYS A 273 -12.75 -13.05 23.46
N ALA A 274 -13.76 -12.51 24.13
CA ALA A 274 -15.14 -12.47 23.65
C ALA A 274 -15.55 -11.10 23.08
N LEU A 275 -14.62 -10.17 22.98
CA LEU A 275 -14.85 -8.79 22.54
C LEU A 275 -14.18 -8.57 21.19
N THR A 276 -14.77 -7.72 20.37
CA THR A 276 -14.22 -7.36 19.05
C THR A 276 -13.80 -5.89 19.09
N PRO A 277 -12.51 -5.59 19.31
CA PRO A 277 -12.01 -4.22 19.20
C PRO A 277 -12.14 -3.70 17.78
N GLU A 278 -12.52 -2.43 17.63
CA GLU A 278 -12.67 -1.76 16.31
C GLU A 278 -12.33 -0.27 16.42
N GLY A 279 -11.80 0.27 15.34
CA GLY A 279 -11.55 1.69 15.18
C GLY A 279 -10.39 2.26 15.99
N ALA A 280 -10.17 3.53 15.76
CA ALA A 280 -8.99 4.26 16.23
C ALA A 280 -8.85 4.32 17.75
N MET A 281 -9.97 4.47 18.46
CA MET A 281 -9.97 4.57 19.92
C MET A 281 -9.50 3.27 20.57
N HIS A 282 -10.12 2.13 20.20
CA HIS A 282 -9.72 0.83 20.73
C HIS A 282 -8.28 0.47 20.35
N TYR A 283 -7.86 0.80 19.11
CA TYR A 283 -6.48 0.62 18.68
C TYR A 283 -5.49 1.37 19.56
N ALA A 284 -5.74 2.66 19.81
CA ALA A 284 -4.87 3.49 20.65
C ALA A 284 -4.80 2.98 22.09
N MET A 285 -5.94 2.58 22.67
CA MET A 285 -6.03 2.04 24.03
C MET A 285 -5.34 0.67 24.15
N LEU A 286 -5.52 -0.24 23.19
CA LEU A 286 -4.82 -1.54 23.12
C LEU A 286 -3.31 -1.34 23.10
N ARG A 287 -2.86 -0.43 22.26
CA ARG A 287 -1.44 -0.14 22.12
C ARG A 287 -0.86 0.51 23.36
N PHE A 288 -1.61 1.41 24.02
CA PHE A 288 -1.20 2.08 25.25
C PHE A 288 -1.15 1.11 26.44
N SER A 289 -2.14 0.25 26.59
CA SER A 289 -2.21 -0.74 27.69
C SER A 289 -1.23 -1.91 27.50
N GLY A 290 -0.73 -2.15 26.27
CA GLY A 290 0.06 -3.33 25.95
C GLY A 290 -0.74 -4.63 26.01
N ALA A 291 -2.07 -4.55 25.97
CA ALA A 291 -2.96 -5.71 26.02
C ALA A 291 -2.76 -6.62 24.79
N ALA A 292 -2.90 -7.93 24.99
CA ALA A 292 -2.91 -8.90 23.91
C ALA A 292 -4.14 -8.70 23.02
N VAL A 293 -3.92 -8.55 21.73
CA VAL A 293 -4.98 -8.32 20.75
C VAL A 293 -5.63 -9.65 20.37
N PRO A 294 -6.96 -9.79 20.47
CA PRO A 294 -7.64 -11.00 20.02
C PRO A 294 -7.56 -11.12 18.48
N PHE A 295 -7.32 -12.35 18.01
CA PHE A 295 -7.40 -12.65 16.58
C PHE A 295 -8.85 -12.66 16.11
N GLY A 296 -9.06 -12.26 14.83
CA GLY A 296 -10.39 -12.33 14.19
C GLY A 296 -11.03 -10.98 13.93
N SER A 297 -10.40 -9.86 14.31
CA SER A 297 -10.88 -8.53 13.90
C SER A 297 -10.76 -8.37 12.38
N THR A 298 -11.77 -7.75 11.78
CA THR A 298 -11.76 -7.31 10.38
C THR A 298 -11.19 -5.90 10.23
N ASP A 299 -11.05 -5.16 11.34
CA ASP A 299 -10.45 -3.83 11.37
C ASP A 299 -8.95 -3.91 11.02
N PRO A 300 -8.49 -3.18 9.97
CA PRO A 300 -7.09 -3.24 9.54
C PRO A 300 -6.08 -2.81 10.61
N LEU A 301 -6.38 -1.79 11.43
CA LEU A 301 -5.49 -1.29 12.47
C LEU A 301 -5.33 -2.32 13.59
N ILE A 302 -6.42 -2.90 14.03
CA ILE A 302 -6.43 -3.95 15.06
C ILE A 302 -5.70 -5.20 14.52
N THR A 303 -5.95 -5.56 13.26
CA THR A 303 -5.26 -6.69 12.60
C THR A 303 -3.75 -6.44 12.52
N GLN A 304 -3.32 -5.23 12.12
CA GLN A 304 -1.90 -4.87 12.09
C GLN A 304 -1.25 -5.01 13.48
N LEU A 305 -1.92 -4.54 14.53
CA LEU A 305 -1.41 -4.66 15.91
C LEU A 305 -1.33 -6.12 16.37
N ALA A 306 -2.35 -6.93 16.07
CA ALA A 306 -2.35 -8.37 16.36
C ALA A 306 -1.18 -9.09 15.66
N VAL A 307 -0.95 -8.78 14.38
CA VAL A 307 0.16 -9.33 13.60
C VAL A 307 1.52 -8.91 14.15
N GLN A 308 1.67 -7.67 14.60
CA GLN A 308 2.91 -7.20 15.24
C GLN A 308 3.22 -7.96 16.52
N GLN A 309 2.20 -8.25 17.33
CA GLN A 309 2.34 -9.00 18.60
C GLN A 309 2.51 -10.52 18.39
N SER A 310 2.07 -11.06 17.26
CA SER A 310 2.09 -12.49 16.97
C SER A 310 3.47 -12.97 16.52
N PRO A 311 3.98 -14.09 17.05
CA PRO A 311 5.12 -14.80 16.49
C PRO A 311 4.76 -15.68 15.30
N ASP A 312 3.47 -15.87 15.00
CA ASP A 312 2.97 -16.78 13.98
C ASP A 312 3.27 -16.25 12.56
N LEU A 313 4.08 -16.99 11.81
CA LEU A 313 4.49 -16.63 10.45
C LEU A 313 3.35 -16.78 9.42
N ASP A 314 2.43 -17.71 9.60
CA ASP A 314 1.28 -17.87 8.69
C ASP A 314 0.35 -16.65 8.77
N VAL A 315 0.16 -16.12 9.99
CA VAL A 315 -0.56 -14.87 10.22
C VAL A 315 0.16 -13.68 9.57
N ALA A 316 1.50 -13.63 9.70
CA ALA A 316 2.31 -12.55 9.12
C ALA A 316 2.27 -12.57 7.58
N GLU A 317 2.39 -13.73 6.95
CA GLU A 317 2.30 -13.89 5.49
C GLU A 317 0.90 -13.52 4.96
N SER A 318 -0.16 -13.95 5.66
CA SER A 318 -1.54 -13.57 5.30
C SER A 318 -1.75 -12.05 5.40
N ALA A 319 -1.18 -11.41 6.42
CA ALA A 319 -1.21 -9.95 6.56
C ALA A 319 -0.41 -9.24 5.46
N THR A 320 0.75 -9.79 5.07
CA THR A 320 1.55 -9.25 3.97
C THR A 320 0.81 -9.32 2.64
N ARG A 321 0.12 -10.44 2.36
CA ARG A 321 -0.74 -10.57 1.18
C ARG A 321 -1.82 -9.49 1.13
N ARG A 322 -2.44 -9.20 2.27
CA ARG A 322 -3.44 -8.14 2.41
C ARG A 322 -2.83 -6.73 2.46
N GLY A 323 -1.48 -6.61 2.42
CA GLY A 323 -0.74 -5.35 2.54
C GLY A 323 -0.87 -4.68 3.91
N LEU A 324 -1.20 -5.42 4.95
CA LEU A 324 -1.25 -4.97 6.34
C LEU A 324 0.10 -5.09 7.05
N LEU A 325 1.01 -5.86 6.47
CA LEU A 325 2.41 -5.96 6.88
C LEU A 325 3.29 -5.70 5.66
N SER A 326 4.34 -4.90 5.80
CA SER A 326 5.26 -4.67 4.68
C SER A 326 6.17 -5.87 4.43
N PRO A 327 6.71 -6.05 3.20
CA PRO A 327 7.69 -7.10 2.90
C PRO A 327 8.91 -7.05 3.81
N GLU A 328 9.38 -5.86 4.19
CA GLU A 328 10.52 -5.67 5.10
C GLU A 328 10.20 -6.16 6.51
N ALA A 329 9.00 -5.83 7.02
CA ALA A 329 8.56 -6.29 8.34
C ALA A 329 8.32 -7.81 8.37
N LEU A 330 7.92 -8.44 7.25
CA LEU A 330 7.88 -9.89 7.12
C LEU A 330 9.29 -10.49 7.12
N ALA A 331 10.23 -9.86 6.41
CA ALA A 331 11.64 -10.25 6.41
C ALA A 331 12.23 -10.25 7.83
N ASP A 332 11.93 -9.22 8.63
CA ASP A 332 12.34 -9.15 10.04
C ASP A 332 11.77 -10.30 10.87
N LYS A 333 10.50 -10.68 10.63
CA LYS A 333 9.90 -11.84 11.30
C LYS A 333 10.55 -13.16 10.85
N TYR A 334 10.91 -13.31 9.58
CA TYR A 334 11.65 -14.45 9.07
C TYR A 334 13.03 -14.56 9.73
N LEU A 335 13.71 -13.43 9.97
CA LEU A 335 15.00 -13.41 10.66
C LEU A 335 14.89 -13.72 12.15
N ALA A 336 13.77 -13.40 12.78
CA ALA A 336 13.53 -13.66 14.19
C ALA A 336 13.17 -15.13 14.49
N GLU A 337 12.79 -15.93 13.47
CA GLU A 337 12.47 -17.34 13.62
C GLU A 337 13.73 -18.15 13.95
N ALA A 338 13.63 -19.00 14.98
CA ALA A 338 14.77 -19.75 15.47
C ALA A 338 14.85 -21.16 14.85
N PHE A 339 15.95 -21.45 14.15
CA PHE A 339 16.21 -22.76 13.56
C PHE A 339 17.41 -23.46 14.20
N LYS A 340 17.34 -24.79 14.26
CA LYS A 340 18.50 -25.60 14.65
C LYS A 340 19.62 -25.47 13.60
N PRO A 341 20.90 -25.50 13.99
CA PRO A 341 22.01 -25.44 13.04
C PRO A 341 21.90 -26.48 11.91
N SER A 342 21.46 -27.70 12.22
CA SER A 342 21.27 -28.78 11.23
C SER A 342 20.22 -28.45 10.15
N ALA A 343 19.19 -27.65 10.48
CA ALA A 343 18.20 -27.20 9.48
C ALA A 343 18.79 -26.12 8.58
N LEU A 344 19.64 -25.25 9.11
CA LEU A 344 20.33 -24.21 8.33
C LEU A 344 21.43 -24.80 7.42
N ASP A 345 22.01 -25.95 7.79
CA ASP A 345 23.04 -26.61 7.00
C ASP A 345 22.45 -27.53 5.90
N ALA A 346 21.25 -28.08 6.11
CA ALA A 346 20.53 -28.92 5.15
C ALA A 346 19.05 -28.47 5.06
N PRO A 347 18.78 -27.27 4.55
CA PRO A 347 17.44 -26.67 4.59
C PRO A 347 16.40 -27.47 3.81
N LEU A 348 16.76 -28.02 2.63
CA LEU A 348 15.81 -28.77 1.80
C LEU A 348 15.27 -30.02 2.50
N GLU A 349 16.09 -30.72 3.30
CA GLU A 349 15.67 -31.87 4.10
C GLU A 349 14.76 -31.48 5.29
N ALA A 350 14.85 -30.24 5.73
CA ALA A 350 14.05 -29.71 6.82
C ALA A 350 12.66 -29.26 6.39
N LEU A 351 12.47 -28.86 5.12
CA LEU A 351 11.23 -28.25 4.61
C LEU A 351 9.98 -29.11 4.81
N ASP A 352 10.10 -30.43 4.73
CA ASP A 352 8.96 -31.35 4.89
C ASP A 352 8.59 -31.62 6.35
N LYS A 353 9.39 -31.09 7.29
CA LYS A 353 9.24 -31.29 8.74
C LYS A 353 8.73 -30.05 9.48
N ILE A 354 8.59 -28.94 8.78
CA ILE A 354 8.20 -27.65 9.35
C ILE A 354 7.02 -27.07 8.56
N SER A 355 6.36 -26.03 9.11
CA SER A 355 5.25 -25.38 8.40
C SER A 355 5.73 -24.69 7.12
N PRO A 356 4.85 -24.48 6.11
CA PRO A 356 5.24 -23.80 4.87
C PRO A 356 5.84 -22.40 5.10
N ALA A 357 5.29 -21.63 6.04
CA ALA A 357 5.81 -20.30 6.38
C ALA A 357 7.18 -20.38 7.06
N ALA A 358 7.37 -21.30 8.02
CA ALA A 358 8.70 -21.56 8.60
C ALA A 358 9.71 -22.05 7.55
N GLY A 359 9.27 -22.82 6.56
CA GLY A 359 10.10 -23.23 5.44
C GLY A 359 10.61 -22.05 4.61
N ARG A 360 9.74 -21.07 4.32
CA ARG A 360 10.14 -19.84 3.63
C ARG A 360 11.08 -18.98 4.48
N ALA A 361 10.82 -18.87 5.79
CA ALA A 361 11.74 -18.20 6.72
C ALA A 361 13.12 -18.85 6.76
N LEU A 362 13.19 -20.19 6.80
CA LEU A 362 14.44 -20.94 6.72
C LEU A 362 15.20 -20.65 5.42
N LEU A 363 14.51 -20.70 4.28
CA LEU A 363 15.12 -20.40 2.97
C LEU A 363 15.59 -18.96 2.88
N TYR A 364 14.87 -18.01 3.50
CA TYR A 364 15.29 -16.61 3.58
C TYR A 364 16.59 -16.44 4.39
N GLN A 365 16.70 -17.10 5.56
CA GLN A 365 17.90 -17.03 6.39
C GLN A 365 19.13 -17.66 5.70
N VAL A 366 18.96 -18.80 5.03
CA VAL A 366 20.07 -19.43 4.30
C VAL A 366 20.47 -18.64 3.06
N LEU A 367 19.53 -17.99 2.37
CA LEU A 367 19.81 -17.08 1.27
C LEU A 367 20.75 -15.93 1.68
N LEU A 368 20.61 -15.44 2.90
CA LEU A 368 21.49 -14.39 3.44
C LEU A 368 22.83 -14.95 3.96
N LYS A 369 22.83 -16.18 4.47
CA LYS A 369 24.03 -16.81 5.06
C LYS A 369 24.98 -17.40 4.01
N TRP A 370 24.45 -17.96 2.93
CA TRP A 370 25.26 -18.66 1.94
C TRP A 370 25.97 -17.71 0.99
N GLU A 371 27.22 -18.05 0.64
CA GLU A 371 28.05 -17.28 -0.29
C GLU A 371 28.00 -17.82 -1.73
N ILE A 372 27.68 -19.11 -1.89
CA ILE A 372 27.69 -19.80 -3.20
C ILE A 372 26.43 -19.39 -3.99
N PRO A 373 26.59 -18.74 -5.16
CA PRO A 373 25.46 -18.22 -5.94
C PRO A 373 24.43 -19.28 -6.33
N ALA A 374 24.87 -20.52 -6.64
CA ALA A 374 23.98 -21.61 -7.02
C ALA A 374 23.07 -22.04 -5.86
N LEU A 375 23.60 -22.17 -4.65
CA LEU A 375 22.79 -22.51 -3.46
C LEU A 375 21.79 -21.39 -3.12
N ARG A 376 22.21 -20.14 -3.29
CA ARG A 376 21.33 -18.99 -3.10
C ARG A 376 20.21 -18.95 -4.13
N ALA A 377 20.52 -19.23 -5.40
CA ALA A 377 19.54 -19.32 -6.48
C ALA A 377 18.53 -20.45 -6.20
N GLU A 378 18.99 -21.61 -5.72
CA GLU A 378 18.12 -22.73 -5.35
C GLU A 378 17.17 -22.36 -4.19
N ALA A 379 17.66 -21.69 -3.15
CA ALA A 379 16.83 -21.24 -2.04
C ALA A 379 15.71 -20.26 -2.52
N VAL A 380 16.02 -19.35 -3.44
CA VAL A 380 15.04 -18.44 -4.04
C VAL A 380 14.01 -19.20 -4.87
N SER A 381 14.46 -20.10 -5.78
CA SER A 381 13.57 -20.85 -6.66
C SER A 381 12.59 -21.72 -5.86
N VAL A 382 13.08 -22.45 -4.85
CA VAL A 382 12.24 -23.27 -3.97
C VAL A 382 11.26 -22.42 -3.17
N ALA A 383 11.68 -21.27 -2.64
CA ALA A 383 10.81 -20.39 -1.88
C ALA A 383 9.67 -19.82 -2.75
N LEU A 384 9.97 -19.38 -3.97
CA LEU A 384 8.99 -18.85 -4.91
C LEU A 384 8.02 -19.92 -5.41
N SER A 385 8.53 -21.14 -5.69
CA SER A 385 7.69 -22.28 -6.08
C SER A 385 6.68 -22.63 -4.98
N ARG A 386 7.13 -22.74 -3.72
CA ARG A 386 6.23 -22.98 -2.57
C ARG A 386 5.26 -21.82 -2.35
N ALA A 387 5.72 -20.57 -2.46
CA ALA A 387 4.84 -19.41 -2.35
C ALA A 387 3.75 -19.40 -3.44
N ARG A 388 4.06 -19.86 -4.65
CA ARG A 388 3.09 -20.01 -5.73
C ARG A 388 2.04 -21.07 -5.39
N SER A 389 2.46 -22.25 -4.95
CA SER A 389 1.53 -23.31 -4.55
C SER A 389 0.59 -22.90 -3.41
N ASP A 390 1.08 -22.08 -2.49
CA ASP A 390 0.30 -21.59 -1.34
C ASP A 390 -0.52 -20.33 -1.66
N GLY A 391 -0.44 -19.82 -2.89
CA GLY A 391 -1.15 -18.61 -3.29
C GLY A 391 -0.61 -17.32 -2.70
N LEU A 392 0.67 -17.29 -2.34
CA LEU A 392 1.32 -16.18 -1.65
C LEU A 392 2.40 -15.50 -2.50
N LEU A 393 2.56 -15.88 -3.79
CA LEU A 393 3.68 -15.45 -4.61
C LEU A 393 3.84 -13.92 -4.65
N ILE A 394 2.75 -13.17 -4.83
CA ILE A 394 2.80 -11.68 -4.87
C ILE A 394 3.27 -11.09 -3.54
N ALA A 395 2.88 -11.70 -2.41
CA ALA A 395 3.29 -11.22 -1.09
C ALA A 395 4.76 -11.57 -0.77
N ILE A 396 5.21 -12.74 -1.21
CA ILE A 396 6.53 -13.29 -0.84
C ILE A 396 7.63 -12.85 -1.81
N ALA A 397 7.33 -12.66 -3.09
CA ALA A 397 8.32 -12.27 -4.07
C ALA A 397 9.10 -10.98 -3.72
N PRO A 398 8.48 -9.89 -3.22
CA PRO A 398 9.21 -8.71 -2.81
C PRO A 398 10.21 -8.97 -1.67
N VAL A 399 9.87 -9.87 -0.75
CA VAL A 399 10.76 -10.26 0.38
C VAL A 399 12.06 -10.88 -0.15
N PHE A 400 11.95 -11.78 -1.13
CA PHE A 400 13.11 -12.47 -1.71
C PHE A 400 13.83 -11.66 -2.78
N ALA A 401 13.20 -10.66 -3.41
CA ALA A 401 13.79 -9.88 -4.50
C ALA A 401 15.05 -9.13 -4.05
N THR A 402 15.00 -8.44 -2.91
CA THR A 402 16.14 -7.64 -2.41
C THR A 402 17.41 -8.48 -2.21
N PRO A 403 17.40 -9.59 -1.45
CA PRO A 403 18.60 -10.42 -1.33
C PRO A 403 18.97 -11.14 -2.63
N ALA A 404 18.02 -11.50 -3.49
CA ALA A 404 18.29 -12.12 -4.78
C ALA A 404 19.03 -11.20 -5.76
N MET A 405 18.93 -9.87 -5.62
CA MET A 405 19.69 -8.91 -6.43
C MET A 405 21.21 -9.12 -6.35
N THR A 406 21.71 -9.72 -5.31
CA THR A 406 23.15 -10.01 -5.13
C THR A 406 23.63 -11.28 -5.88
N ILE A 407 22.72 -12.09 -6.45
CA ILE A 407 23.05 -13.28 -7.24
C ILE A 407 23.39 -12.82 -8.67
N PRO A 408 24.65 -12.95 -9.16
CA PRO A 408 25.02 -12.46 -10.47
C PRO A 408 24.48 -13.39 -11.58
N PRO A 409 23.97 -12.84 -12.71
CA PRO A 409 23.69 -13.65 -13.89
C PRO A 409 24.96 -14.31 -14.42
N SER A 410 24.95 -15.63 -14.55
CA SER A 410 26.08 -16.40 -15.08
C SER A 410 25.59 -17.63 -15.83
N ASN A 411 26.45 -18.20 -16.68
CA ASN A 411 26.11 -19.40 -17.48
C ASN A 411 25.79 -20.61 -16.58
N ASP A 412 26.41 -20.70 -15.42
CA ASP A 412 26.16 -21.80 -14.46
C ASP A 412 24.78 -21.70 -13.81
N LEU A 413 24.09 -20.55 -13.96
CA LEU A 413 22.77 -20.27 -13.41
C LEU A 413 21.69 -20.12 -14.50
N LEU A 414 21.93 -20.66 -15.71
CA LEU A 414 20.92 -20.64 -16.78
C LEU A 414 19.60 -21.27 -16.34
N TRP A 415 19.65 -22.33 -15.54
CA TRP A 415 18.48 -23.00 -15.00
C TRP A 415 17.61 -22.11 -14.10
N PHE A 416 18.21 -21.11 -13.45
CA PHE A 416 17.53 -20.14 -12.57
C PHE A 416 17.08 -18.88 -13.31
N ALA A 417 17.56 -18.64 -14.52
CA ALA A 417 17.42 -17.36 -15.20
C ALA A 417 15.97 -16.97 -15.49
N GLU A 418 15.09 -17.93 -15.75
CA GLU A 418 13.65 -17.66 -15.94
C GLU A 418 12.99 -17.22 -14.62
N ASP A 419 13.23 -17.95 -13.52
CA ASP A 419 12.70 -17.61 -12.19
C ASP A 419 13.19 -16.22 -11.75
N ALA A 420 14.48 -15.93 -11.93
CA ALA A 420 15.07 -14.65 -11.60
C ALA A 420 14.47 -13.50 -12.43
N ALA A 421 14.37 -13.67 -13.75
CA ALA A 421 13.79 -12.65 -14.60
C ALA A 421 12.32 -12.39 -14.23
N ARG A 422 11.54 -13.44 -13.99
CA ARG A 422 10.13 -13.35 -13.56
C ARG A 422 9.99 -12.63 -12.23
N LEU A 423 10.83 -12.99 -11.23
CA LEU A 423 10.87 -12.33 -9.93
C LEU A 423 11.10 -10.83 -10.07
N PHE A 424 12.11 -10.45 -10.85
CA PHE A 424 12.50 -9.05 -10.98
C PHE A 424 11.53 -8.22 -11.84
N TYR A 425 10.93 -8.80 -12.89
CA TYR A 425 9.83 -8.14 -13.62
C TYR A 425 8.65 -7.86 -12.70
N MET A 426 8.19 -8.86 -11.94
CA MET A 426 7.05 -8.75 -11.04
C MET A 426 7.27 -7.71 -9.94
N THR A 427 8.49 -7.61 -9.42
CA THR A 427 8.84 -6.70 -8.31
C THR A 427 9.36 -5.33 -8.76
N GLY A 428 9.30 -5.03 -10.06
CA GLY A 428 9.67 -3.72 -10.61
C GLY A 428 11.18 -3.47 -10.78
N HIS A 429 12.04 -4.47 -10.56
CA HIS A 429 13.49 -4.38 -10.74
C HIS A 429 13.88 -4.61 -12.21
N MET A 430 13.39 -3.74 -13.11
CA MET A 430 13.42 -3.94 -14.56
C MET A 430 14.83 -4.17 -15.12
N ASP A 431 15.85 -3.44 -14.65
CA ASP A 431 17.22 -3.60 -15.14
C ASP A 431 17.79 -4.97 -14.81
N ARG A 432 17.46 -5.48 -13.63
CA ARG A 432 17.89 -6.81 -13.20
C ARG A 432 17.16 -7.91 -13.98
N ALA A 433 15.85 -7.73 -14.18
CA ALA A 433 15.06 -8.64 -15.02
C ALA A 433 15.62 -8.75 -16.43
N ARG A 434 15.96 -7.61 -17.05
CA ARG A 434 16.56 -7.56 -18.40
C ARG A 434 17.92 -8.26 -18.48
N GLN A 435 18.76 -8.15 -17.46
CA GLN A 435 20.04 -8.86 -17.39
C GLN A 435 19.85 -10.37 -17.43
N TRP A 436 18.96 -10.93 -16.60
CA TRP A 436 18.66 -12.36 -16.61
C TRP A 436 17.97 -12.81 -17.91
N HIS A 437 17.04 -12.03 -18.43
CA HIS A 437 16.40 -12.32 -19.72
C HIS A 437 17.41 -12.27 -20.88
N ALA A 438 18.37 -11.34 -20.87
CA ALA A 438 19.43 -11.26 -21.87
C ALA A 438 20.35 -12.48 -21.83
N LEU A 439 20.61 -13.06 -20.65
CA LEU A 439 21.35 -14.31 -20.51
C LEU A 439 20.63 -15.45 -21.25
N LEU A 440 19.32 -15.64 -21.06
CA LEU A 440 18.52 -16.63 -21.80
C LEU A 440 18.55 -16.38 -23.30
N ARG A 441 18.36 -15.13 -23.74
CA ARG A 441 18.43 -14.77 -25.17
C ARG A 441 19.77 -15.14 -25.83
N SER A 442 20.88 -14.92 -25.11
CA SER A 442 22.22 -15.23 -25.65
C SER A 442 22.46 -16.74 -25.86
N HIS A 443 21.71 -17.60 -25.16
CA HIS A 443 21.81 -19.06 -25.26
C HIS A 443 20.66 -19.70 -26.07
N ALA A 444 19.63 -18.92 -26.44
CA ALA A 444 18.41 -19.45 -27.08
C ALA A 444 18.64 -20.12 -28.46
N THR A 445 19.74 -19.79 -29.17
CA THR A 445 20.06 -20.43 -30.46
C THR A 445 20.75 -21.78 -30.31
N ALA A 446 21.41 -22.02 -29.18
CA ALA A 446 22.20 -23.22 -28.94
C ALA A 446 21.53 -24.19 -27.93
N ASN A 447 20.57 -23.72 -27.15
CA ASN A 447 19.92 -24.47 -26.08
C ASN A 447 18.40 -24.30 -26.19
N ALA A 448 17.68 -25.42 -26.41
CA ALA A 448 16.23 -25.44 -26.58
C ALA A 448 15.48 -24.98 -25.30
N ASP A 449 15.97 -25.33 -24.12
CA ASP A 449 15.36 -24.92 -22.84
C ASP A 449 15.48 -23.41 -22.65
N SER A 450 16.65 -22.84 -22.97
CA SER A 450 16.85 -21.38 -22.96
C SER A 450 15.96 -20.67 -23.98
N ALA A 451 15.71 -21.28 -25.14
CA ALA A 451 14.79 -20.74 -26.15
C ALA A 451 13.34 -20.73 -25.64
N ALA A 452 12.90 -21.84 -25.03
CA ALA A 452 11.58 -21.95 -24.44
C ALA A 452 11.39 -20.97 -23.27
N SER A 453 12.36 -20.91 -22.33
CA SER A 453 12.33 -19.94 -21.21
C SER A 453 12.33 -18.50 -21.67
N ASN A 454 13.15 -18.16 -22.68
CA ASN A 454 13.16 -16.84 -23.31
C ASN A 454 11.79 -16.50 -23.96
N ALA A 455 11.17 -17.48 -24.61
CA ALA A 455 9.84 -17.29 -25.20
C ALA A 455 8.77 -17.10 -24.13
N ARG A 456 8.77 -17.89 -23.04
CA ARG A 456 7.83 -17.74 -21.92
C ARG A 456 7.90 -16.39 -21.23
N LEU A 457 9.04 -15.69 -21.25
CA LEU A 457 9.19 -14.34 -20.66
C LEU A 457 8.77 -13.19 -21.60
N TRP A 458 8.44 -13.49 -22.85
CA TRP A 458 8.16 -12.46 -23.86
C TRP A 458 7.09 -11.45 -23.42
N HIS A 459 5.98 -11.91 -22.86
CA HIS A 459 4.90 -11.03 -22.42
C HIS A 459 5.33 -10.07 -21.30
N LEU A 460 6.16 -10.53 -20.35
CA LEU A 460 6.68 -9.68 -19.28
C LEU A 460 7.63 -8.61 -19.82
N ALA A 461 8.45 -8.94 -20.82
CA ALA A 461 9.29 -7.99 -21.51
C ALA A 461 8.45 -6.92 -22.27
N MET A 462 7.39 -7.34 -22.95
CA MET A 462 6.43 -6.40 -23.57
C MET A 462 5.82 -5.45 -22.54
N LEU A 463 5.32 -5.98 -21.44
CA LEU A 463 4.70 -5.21 -20.36
C LEU A 463 5.71 -4.28 -19.67
N SER A 464 7.01 -4.65 -19.62
CA SER A 464 8.07 -3.78 -19.10
C SER A 464 8.45 -2.62 -20.05
N GLY A 465 7.88 -2.61 -21.27
CA GLY A 465 8.16 -1.60 -22.28
C GLY A 465 9.37 -1.92 -23.18
N GLU A 466 9.87 -3.15 -23.16
CA GLU A 466 10.90 -3.57 -24.11
C GLU A 466 10.33 -3.65 -25.54
N THR A 467 11.11 -3.16 -26.51
CA THR A 467 10.75 -3.16 -27.92
C THR A 467 11.92 -3.59 -28.79
N GLY A 468 11.65 -3.89 -30.07
CA GLY A 468 12.69 -4.11 -31.07
C GLY A 468 13.00 -5.58 -31.39
N GLN A 469 14.15 -5.81 -32.05
CA GLN A 469 14.51 -7.11 -32.61
C GLN A 469 14.68 -8.22 -31.55
N ALA A 470 15.24 -7.88 -30.40
CA ALA A 470 15.40 -8.84 -29.30
C ALA A 470 14.03 -9.37 -28.83
N LEU A 471 13.05 -8.48 -28.73
CA LEU A 471 11.68 -8.83 -28.38
C LEU A 471 11.01 -9.70 -29.46
N GLY A 472 11.22 -9.38 -30.74
CA GLY A 472 10.73 -10.19 -31.86
C GLY A 472 11.28 -11.61 -31.86
N GLN A 473 12.55 -11.79 -31.48
CA GLN A 473 13.15 -13.13 -31.30
C GLN A 473 12.54 -13.88 -30.10
N SER A 474 12.29 -13.19 -29.00
CA SER A 474 11.63 -13.77 -27.83
C SER A 474 10.19 -14.21 -28.11
N ARG A 475 9.49 -13.53 -29.03
CA ARG A 475 8.13 -13.90 -29.45
C ARG A 475 8.09 -15.22 -30.23
N ARG A 476 9.18 -15.59 -30.89
CA ARG A 476 9.20 -16.83 -31.68
C ARG A 476 8.94 -18.04 -30.78
N GLY A 477 7.90 -18.80 -31.10
CA GLY A 477 7.49 -19.97 -30.32
C GLY A 477 6.86 -19.66 -28.97
N TRP A 478 6.49 -18.37 -28.69
CA TRP A 478 5.87 -17.97 -27.42
C TRP A 478 4.59 -18.75 -27.13
N ASP A 479 3.69 -18.87 -28.11
CA ASP A 479 2.42 -19.57 -27.94
C ASP A 479 2.64 -21.03 -27.51
N GLN A 480 3.51 -21.75 -28.22
CA GLN A 480 3.83 -23.15 -27.88
C GLN A 480 4.55 -23.27 -26.54
N ALA A 481 5.51 -22.37 -26.25
CA ALA A 481 6.26 -22.40 -25.00
C ALA A 481 5.39 -22.14 -23.75
N ILE A 482 4.32 -21.36 -23.87
CA ILE A 482 3.35 -21.16 -22.79
C ILE A 482 2.52 -22.42 -22.57
N ILE A 483 2.05 -23.05 -23.65
CA ILE A 483 1.24 -24.27 -23.57
C ILE A 483 2.07 -25.43 -22.99
N ASP A 484 3.27 -25.65 -23.52
CA ASP A 484 4.16 -26.75 -23.10
C ASP A 484 4.74 -26.53 -21.69
N GLY A 485 4.78 -25.28 -21.22
CA GLY A 485 5.25 -24.93 -19.88
C GLY A 485 4.22 -25.18 -18.76
N ALA A 486 2.98 -25.52 -19.11
CA ALA A 486 1.92 -25.84 -18.16
C ALA A 486 1.82 -27.35 -17.93
N GLU A 487 1.50 -27.79 -16.70
CA GLU A 487 1.21 -29.17 -16.38
C GLU A 487 0.02 -29.70 -17.17
N ASP A 488 -1.03 -28.86 -17.34
CA ASP A 488 -2.19 -29.11 -18.16
C ASP A 488 -2.17 -28.21 -19.41
N PRO A 489 -2.10 -28.78 -20.63
CA PRO A 489 -2.11 -28.00 -21.88
C PRO A 489 -3.38 -27.17 -22.10
N ASP A 490 -4.52 -27.56 -21.56
CA ASP A 490 -5.76 -26.78 -21.68
C ASP A 490 -5.69 -25.54 -20.79
N ALA A 491 -5.17 -25.68 -19.57
CA ALA A 491 -4.85 -24.55 -18.69
C ALA A 491 -3.80 -23.62 -19.32
N GLY A 492 -2.79 -24.19 -20.00
CA GLY A 492 -1.79 -23.46 -20.75
C GLY A 492 -2.40 -22.60 -21.89
N ARG A 493 -3.37 -23.15 -22.63
CA ARG A 493 -4.12 -22.42 -23.67
C ARG A 493 -4.95 -21.27 -23.10
N ALA A 494 -5.73 -21.51 -22.05
CA ALA A 494 -6.52 -20.49 -21.40
C ALA A 494 -5.64 -19.34 -20.83
N TYR A 495 -4.49 -19.71 -20.27
CA TYR A 495 -3.50 -18.74 -19.81
C TYR A 495 -2.91 -17.91 -20.96
N LEU A 496 -2.58 -18.53 -22.10
CA LEU A 496 -2.10 -17.82 -23.29
C LEU A 496 -3.10 -16.78 -23.79
N GLU A 497 -4.40 -17.11 -23.82
CA GLU A 497 -5.46 -16.17 -24.18
C GLU A 497 -5.50 -14.99 -23.21
N THR A 498 -5.41 -15.26 -21.91
CA THR A 498 -5.31 -14.23 -20.87
C THR A 498 -4.11 -13.31 -21.10
N LEU A 499 -2.93 -13.87 -21.40
CA LEU A 499 -1.71 -13.10 -21.68
C LEU A 499 -1.85 -12.23 -22.92
N LYS A 500 -2.42 -12.74 -24.01
CA LYS A 500 -2.69 -11.97 -25.24
C LYS A 500 -3.59 -10.76 -24.93
N ALA A 501 -4.67 -10.99 -24.18
CA ALA A 501 -5.61 -9.93 -23.79
C ALA A 501 -4.98 -8.88 -22.88
N LEU A 502 -4.16 -9.30 -21.90
CA LEU A 502 -3.44 -8.40 -20.98
C LEU A 502 -2.42 -7.53 -21.72
N VAL A 503 -1.59 -8.13 -22.58
CA VAL A 503 -0.59 -7.37 -23.35
C VAL A 503 -1.27 -6.37 -24.27
N GLN A 504 -2.33 -6.76 -24.99
CA GLN A 504 -3.08 -5.86 -25.84
C GLN A 504 -3.73 -4.72 -25.06
N ALA A 505 -4.35 -5.02 -23.91
CA ALA A 505 -4.99 -4.02 -23.06
C ALA A 505 -3.98 -3.01 -22.48
N ALA A 506 -2.80 -3.48 -22.07
CA ALA A 506 -1.76 -2.66 -21.42
C ALA A 506 -0.92 -1.84 -22.40
N THR A 507 -0.77 -2.27 -23.65
CA THR A 507 0.08 -1.59 -24.64
C THR A 507 -0.69 -0.71 -25.60
N GLY A 508 -1.99 -0.92 -25.76
CA GLY A 508 -2.82 -0.24 -26.75
C GLY A 508 -2.35 -0.48 -28.21
N GLY A 509 -1.51 -1.52 -28.40
CA GLY A 509 -0.87 -1.82 -29.66
C GLY A 509 -1.76 -2.59 -30.66
N GLU A 510 -1.18 -2.95 -31.81
CA GLU A 510 -1.83 -3.82 -32.77
C GLU A 510 -2.21 -5.16 -32.15
N PRO A 511 -3.33 -5.76 -32.55
CA PRO A 511 -3.75 -7.07 -32.05
C PRO A 511 -2.64 -8.10 -32.23
N LEU A 512 -2.36 -8.87 -31.17
CA LEU A 512 -1.35 -9.95 -31.19
C LEU A 512 -1.79 -11.14 -32.06
N ALA A 513 -3.07 -11.21 -32.39
CA ALA A 513 -3.68 -12.18 -33.29
C ALA A 513 -4.50 -11.45 -34.37
N SER A 514 -4.67 -12.07 -35.54
CA SER A 514 -5.58 -11.55 -36.56
C SER A 514 -7.03 -11.58 -36.04
N GLU A 515 -7.92 -10.73 -36.59
CA GLU A 515 -9.34 -10.77 -36.26
C GLU A 515 -9.97 -12.16 -36.46
N ALA A 516 -9.48 -12.93 -37.42
CA ALA A 516 -9.98 -14.29 -37.70
C ALA A 516 -9.56 -15.26 -36.57
N GLU A 517 -8.32 -15.17 -36.09
CA GLU A 517 -7.84 -15.94 -34.92
C GLU A 517 -8.58 -15.54 -33.66
N LEU A 518 -8.76 -14.23 -33.40
CA LEU A 518 -9.52 -13.75 -32.23
C LEU A 518 -10.98 -14.24 -32.24
N ARG A 519 -11.62 -14.31 -33.44
CA ARG A 519 -12.97 -14.86 -33.54
C ARG A 519 -12.99 -16.38 -33.33
N ALA A 520 -11.98 -17.09 -33.83
CA ALA A 520 -11.87 -18.53 -33.62
C ALA A 520 -11.64 -18.85 -32.13
N ASP A 521 -10.73 -18.12 -31.49
CA ASP A 521 -10.44 -18.25 -30.07
C ASP A 521 -11.68 -17.93 -29.21
N ALA A 522 -12.41 -16.84 -29.52
CA ALA A 522 -13.65 -16.48 -28.83
C ALA A 522 -14.76 -17.55 -28.95
N MET A 523 -14.82 -18.28 -30.07
CA MET A 523 -15.79 -19.37 -30.27
C MET A 523 -15.36 -20.68 -29.59
N ALA A 524 -14.06 -20.84 -29.35
CA ALA A 524 -13.48 -22.00 -28.67
C ALA A 524 -13.30 -21.77 -27.16
N ALA A 525 -13.46 -20.51 -26.70
CA ALA A 525 -13.23 -20.12 -25.32
C ALA A 525 -14.10 -20.96 -24.35
N GLN A 526 -13.43 -21.56 -23.36
CA GLN A 526 -14.08 -22.23 -22.26
C GLN A 526 -14.74 -21.19 -21.34
N PRO A 527 -15.83 -21.53 -20.62
CA PRO A 527 -16.38 -20.64 -19.63
C PRO A 527 -15.31 -20.28 -18.61
N GLU A 528 -15.04 -18.98 -18.48
CA GLU A 528 -14.08 -18.51 -17.49
C GLU A 528 -14.55 -18.87 -16.08
N THR A 529 -13.68 -19.43 -15.27
CA THR A 529 -13.91 -19.73 -13.86
C THR A 529 -13.41 -18.57 -13.00
N GLY A 530 -14.04 -18.36 -11.85
CA GLY A 530 -13.62 -17.35 -10.90
C GLY A 530 -14.72 -16.35 -10.53
N ILE A 531 -14.39 -15.46 -9.59
CA ILE A 531 -15.26 -14.39 -9.12
C ILE A 531 -15.23 -13.25 -10.13
N GLY A 532 -16.33 -13.06 -10.86
CA GLY A 532 -16.48 -11.92 -11.77
C GLY A 532 -17.02 -10.69 -11.04
N ALA A 533 -16.55 -9.51 -11.43
CA ALA A 533 -17.17 -8.26 -10.99
C ALA A 533 -18.61 -8.16 -11.52
N ALA A 534 -19.49 -7.52 -10.74
CA ALA A 534 -20.85 -7.28 -11.18
C ALA A 534 -20.86 -6.43 -12.47
N ALA A 535 -21.85 -6.67 -13.33
CA ALA A 535 -21.93 -6.03 -14.65
C ALA A 535 -22.02 -4.50 -14.56
N LEU A 536 -22.73 -3.96 -13.56
CA LEU A 536 -22.90 -2.50 -13.42
C LEU A 536 -21.59 -1.76 -13.11
N PRO A 537 -20.76 -2.16 -12.13
CA PRO A 537 -19.45 -1.54 -11.93
C PRO A 537 -18.53 -1.61 -13.15
N LEU A 538 -18.51 -2.73 -13.88
CA LEU A 538 -17.72 -2.86 -15.12
C LEU A 538 -18.25 -1.96 -16.24
N HIS A 539 -19.57 -1.81 -16.37
CA HIS A 539 -20.17 -0.88 -17.32
C HIS A 539 -19.82 0.58 -16.96
N LEU A 540 -19.91 0.95 -15.69
CA LEU A 540 -19.54 2.29 -15.22
C LEU A 540 -18.04 2.56 -15.46
N LEU A 541 -17.17 1.57 -15.21
CA LEU A 541 -15.74 1.66 -15.49
C LEU A 541 -15.46 1.94 -16.97
N SER A 542 -16.13 1.21 -17.89
CA SER A 542 -16.00 1.46 -19.33
C SER A 542 -16.46 2.86 -19.72
N ARG A 543 -17.61 3.30 -19.20
CA ARG A 543 -18.16 4.63 -19.43
C ARG A 543 -17.26 5.75 -18.88
N ALA A 544 -16.66 5.54 -17.70
CA ALA A 544 -15.72 6.48 -17.12
C ALA A 544 -14.44 6.59 -17.97
N ALA A 545 -13.94 5.45 -18.47
CA ALA A 545 -12.77 5.41 -19.35
C ALA A 545 -13.02 6.10 -20.71
N GLU A 546 -14.19 5.86 -21.34
CA GLU A 546 -14.61 6.53 -22.59
C GLU A 546 -14.75 8.05 -22.43
N ALA A 547 -15.12 8.51 -21.22
CA ALA A 547 -15.27 9.90 -20.88
C ALA A 547 -13.99 10.53 -20.28
N GLU A 548 -12.88 9.80 -20.25
CA GLU A 548 -11.58 10.21 -19.71
C GLU A 548 -11.63 10.71 -18.24
N ARG A 549 -12.60 10.22 -17.44
CA ARG A 549 -12.77 10.60 -16.03
C ARG A 549 -11.83 9.79 -15.13
N MET A 550 -10.58 10.22 -15.04
CA MET A 550 -9.50 9.48 -14.36
C MET A 550 -9.83 9.09 -12.92
N GLY A 551 -10.34 10.01 -12.10
CA GLY A 551 -10.64 9.72 -10.68
C GLY A 551 -11.71 8.65 -10.52
N GLU A 552 -12.75 8.68 -11.38
CA GLU A 552 -13.79 7.65 -11.39
C GLU A 552 -13.24 6.29 -11.86
N VAL A 553 -12.39 6.29 -12.90
CA VAL A 553 -11.73 5.06 -13.38
C VAL A 553 -10.89 4.44 -12.27
N VAL A 554 -10.06 5.22 -11.58
CA VAL A 554 -9.22 4.71 -10.49
C VAL A 554 -10.07 4.17 -9.34
N ALA A 555 -11.09 4.92 -8.89
CA ALA A 555 -11.97 4.49 -7.80
C ALA A 555 -12.73 3.20 -8.14
N LEU A 556 -13.32 3.12 -9.33
CA LEU A 556 -14.03 1.90 -9.79
C LEU A 556 -13.06 0.72 -9.98
N SER A 557 -11.84 0.96 -10.47
CA SER A 557 -10.80 -0.07 -10.59
C SER A 557 -10.45 -0.70 -9.25
N ILE A 558 -10.28 0.12 -8.21
CA ILE A 558 -10.03 -0.36 -6.84
C ILE A 558 -11.23 -1.19 -6.36
N ALA A 559 -12.46 -0.68 -6.55
CA ALA A 559 -13.67 -1.36 -6.10
C ALA A 559 -13.85 -2.73 -6.76
N VAL A 560 -13.70 -2.84 -8.09
CA VAL A 560 -13.92 -4.11 -8.82
C VAL A 560 -12.82 -5.14 -8.57
N LEU A 561 -11.59 -4.72 -8.24
CA LEU A 561 -10.49 -5.63 -7.91
C LEU A 561 -10.44 -6.02 -6.42
N SER A 562 -11.26 -5.39 -5.58
CA SER A 562 -11.35 -5.69 -4.14
C SER A 562 -12.51 -6.65 -3.78
N ILE A 563 -13.20 -7.23 -4.76
CA ILE A 563 -14.36 -8.12 -4.52
C ILE A 563 -13.99 -9.51 -3.98
N GLY A 564 -12.72 -9.89 -4.08
CA GLY A 564 -12.22 -11.18 -3.61
C GLY A 564 -10.70 -11.29 -3.75
N PRO A 565 -10.14 -12.45 -3.36
CA PRO A 565 -8.72 -12.74 -3.55
C PRO A 565 -8.33 -12.67 -5.03
N ALA A 566 -7.21 -12.03 -5.35
CA ALA A 566 -6.76 -11.79 -6.72
C ALA A 566 -6.67 -13.06 -7.58
N GLN A 567 -6.25 -14.18 -6.98
CA GLN A 567 -6.15 -15.48 -7.66
C GLN A 567 -7.51 -16.14 -7.97
N GLN A 568 -8.58 -15.71 -7.30
CA GLN A 568 -9.93 -16.21 -7.52
C GLN A 568 -10.73 -15.31 -8.46
N LEU A 569 -10.17 -14.14 -8.85
CA LEU A 569 -10.85 -13.27 -9.79
C LEU A 569 -10.83 -13.87 -11.19
N ASN A 570 -11.98 -13.74 -11.85
CA ASN A 570 -12.08 -14.03 -13.27
C ASN A 570 -11.15 -13.09 -14.05
N PRO A 571 -10.26 -13.59 -14.95
CA PRO A 571 -9.27 -12.80 -15.68
C PRO A 571 -9.85 -11.62 -16.47
N SER A 572 -11.11 -11.71 -16.91
CA SER A 572 -11.79 -10.61 -17.62
C SER A 572 -11.90 -9.33 -16.77
N THR A 573 -11.99 -9.45 -15.44
CA THR A 573 -12.07 -8.31 -14.52
C THR A 573 -10.79 -7.47 -14.52
N PRO A 574 -9.59 -8.01 -14.20
CA PRO A 574 -8.36 -7.24 -14.27
C PRO A 574 -8.02 -6.79 -15.70
N ILE A 575 -8.36 -7.54 -16.75
CA ILE A 575 -8.17 -7.11 -18.13
C ILE A 575 -9.00 -5.85 -18.43
N ALA A 576 -10.25 -5.79 -17.99
CA ALA A 576 -11.10 -4.60 -18.15
C ALA A 576 -10.51 -3.39 -17.42
N VAL A 577 -9.96 -3.58 -16.22
CA VAL A 577 -9.29 -2.52 -15.45
C VAL A 577 -8.01 -2.05 -16.15
N VAL A 578 -7.17 -2.97 -16.63
CA VAL A 578 -5.94 -2.62 -17.39
C VAL A 578 -6.29 -1.75 -18.59
N ARG A 579 -7.32 -2.12 -19.34
CA ARG A 579 -7.81 -1.33 -20.50
C ARG A 579 -8.26 0.07 -20.07
N ALA A 580 -9.04 0.17 -18.99
CA ALA A 580 -9.54 1.44 -18.49
C ALA A 580 -8.42 2.36 -18.00
N LEU A 581 -7.45 1.82 -17.26
CA LEU A 581 -6.27 2.58 -16.80
C LEU A 581 -5.42 3.06 -17.98
N THR A 582 -5.24 2.23 -19.02
CA THR A 582 -4.54 2.60 -20.25
C THR A 582 -5.24 3.75 -20.97
N ALA A 583 -6.58 3.71 -21.06
CA ALA A 583 -7.38 4.72 -21.73
C ALA A 583 -7.25 6.11 -21.09
N VAL A 584 -7.13 6.17 -19.74
CA VAL A 584 -6.96 7.44 -19.01
C VAL A 584 -5.48 7.84 -18.81
N GLY A 585 -4.54 7.21 -19.49
CA GLY A 585 -3.12 7.59 -19.47
C GLY A 585 -2.30 7.03 -18.31
N LEU A 586 -2.86 6.16 -17.46
CA LEU A 586 -2.17 5.51 -16.35
C LEU A 586 -1.43 4.23 -16.81
N GLN A 587 -0.63 4.36 -17.86
CA GLN A 587 0.01 3.24 -18.55
C GLN A 587 0.99 2.46 -17.66
N ARG A 588 1.71 3.14 -16.75
CA ARG A 588 2.62 2.47 -15.82
C ARG A 588 1.85 1.52 -14.89
N ASP A 589 0.76 2.01 -14.34
CA ASP A 589 -0.08 1.25 -13.39
C ASP A 589 -0.82 0.11 -14.12
N ALA A 590 -1.30 0.38 -15.34
CA ALA A 590 -1.91 -0.64 -16.20
C ALA A 590 -0.94 -1.79 -16.52
N ARG A 591 0.30 -1.49 -16.89
CA ARG A 591 1.34 -2.50 -17.16
C ARG A 591 1.72 -3.29 -15.91
N GLN A 592 1.83 -2.61 -14.76
CA GLN A 592 2.12 -3.28 -13.51
C GLN A 592 0.99 -4.23 -13.09
N LEU A 593 -0.26 -3.79 -13.20
CA LEU A 593 -1.42 -4.66 -12.95
C LEU A 593 -1.46 -5.85 -13.91
N ALA A 594 -1.15 -5.63 -15.18
CA ALA A 594 -1.07 -6.71 -16.16
C ALA A 594 0.02 -7.73 -15.82
N MET A 595 1.20 -7.27 -15.34
CA MET A 595 2.27 -8.16 -14.88
C MET A 595 1.86 -8.95 -13.64
N GLU A 596 1.26 -8.30 -12.64
CA GLU A 596 0.76 -8.95 -11.43
C GLU A 596 -0.31 -10.01 -11.80
N THR A 597 -1.24 -9.65 -12.66
CA THR A 597 -2.29 -10.58 -13.14
C THR A 597 -1.69 -11.75 -13.93
N ALA A 598 -0.77 -11.50 -14.84
CA ALA A 598 -0.10 -12.53 -15.62
C ALA A 598 0.61 -13.56 -14.73
N VAL A 599 1.25 -13.11 -13.66
CA VAL A 599 1.94 -13.99 -12.71
C VAL A 599 0.96 -14.78 -11.85
N LEU A 600 -0.13 -14.15 -11.41
CA LEU A 600 -1.16 -14.80 -10.59
C LEU A 600 -1.98 -15.83 -11.37
N SER A 601 -2.25 -15.57 -12.64
CA SER A 601 -3.03 -16.46 -13.50
C SER A 601 -2.20 -17.62 -14.08
N ALA A 602 -0.88 -17.64 -13.85
CA ALA A 602 -0.03 -18.69 -14.40
C ALA A 602 -0.42 -20.07 -13.86
N PRO A 603 -0.64 -21.06 -14.72
CA PRO A 603 -0.92 -22.44 -14.30
C PRO A 603 0.28 -23.05 -13.58
N ASN A 604 0.07 -24.20 -12.93
CA ASN A 604 1.17 -24.98 -12.39
C ASN A 604 2.16 -25.34 -13.51
N PRO A 605 3.47 -25.20 -13.26
CA PRO A 605 4.47 -25.55 -14.26
C PRO A 605 4.48 -27.07 -14.51
N ALA A 606 4.77 -27.44 -15.74
CA ALA A 606 5.04 -28.82 -16.09
C ALA A 606 6.19 -29.39 -15.22
N PRO A 607 6.13 -30.65 -14.79
CA PRO A 607 7.22 -31.26 -14.04
C PRO A 607 8.50 -31.21 -14.87
N MET A 608 9.57 -30.65 -14.28
CA MET A 608 10.88 -30.67 -14.92
C MET A 608 11.46 -32.08 -14.79
N ASP A 609 11.78 -32.72 -15.91
CA ASP A 609 12.62 -33.89 -15.94
C ASP A 609 14.03 -33.50 -15.42
N ARG A 610 14.28 -33.76 -14.13
CA ARG A 610 15.55 -33.47 -13.47
C ARG A 610 16.49 -34.66 -13.58
#